data_78998e927608ba1d2f4e746914460779
#
_entry.id   78998e927608ba1d2f4e746914460779
#
_cell.length_a   1.000
_cell.length_b   1.000
_cell.length_c   1.000
_cell.angle_alpha   90.00
_cell.angle_beta   90.00
_cell.angle_gamma   90.00
#
_symmetry.space_group_name_H-M   'P 1'
#
loop_
_entity.id
_entity.type
_entity.pdbx_description
1 polymer ?
#
loop_
_entity_poly.entity_id
_entity_poly.type
_entity_poly.pdbx_seq_one_letter_code
_entity_poly.pdbx_strand_id
1 'polypeptide(L)'
;GHSLGEYSALVCSGVLAFSDAIQLVHQRGLYMQTAVSAGTGKMAAIVGLDDDKIAGLCEQATQGQVVSAANFNSPGQTVIAGDVDAVERAIVLCKEAGAKRALALNVSVPSHCSLMKPAAEQLKVELDRVQFNSPQIPVVQNVNAQTSEDPNLIKENLIKQLYVPVLWIDSVKYMRANGVEKLLE
;
A
#
# COMPACT_ATOMS: atom_id res chain seq x y z
N GLY A 1 8.24 -7.97 1.44
CA GLY A 1 8.52 -6.55 1.74
C GLY A 1 7.28 -5.69 1.68
N HIS A 2 7.24 -4.58 2.44
CA HIS A 2 6.10 -3.67 2.52
C HIS A 2 6.22 -2.58 1.44
N SER A 3 5.20 -2.40 0.60
CA SER A 3 5.13 -1.40 -0.47
C SER A 3 6.37 -1.41 -1.37
N LEU A 4 7.29 -0.43 -1.27
CA LEU A 4 8.56 -0.42 -2.01
C LEU A 4 9.36 -1.73 -1.80
N GLY A 5 9.33 -2.30 -0.61
CA GLY A 5 10.01 -3.55 -0.27
C GLY A 5 9.53 -4.77 -1.05
N GLU A 6 8.34 -4.74 -1.65
CA GLU A 6 7.90 -5.79 -2.57
C GLU A 6 8.76 -5.83 -3.82
N TYR A 7 9.20 -4.67 -4.36
CA TYR A 7 10.14 -4.62 -5.49
C TYR A 7 11.50 -5.22 -5.10
N SER A 8 11.99 -4.94 -3.89
CA SER A 8 13.22 -5.55 -3.38
C SER A 8 13.09 -7.08 -3.30
N ALA A 9 11.96 -7.59 -2.80
CA ALA A 9 11.67 -9.01 -2.74
C ALA A 9 11.61 -9.65 -4.14
N LEU A 10 11.00 -8.96 -5.12
CA LEU A 10 10.93 -9.42 -6.51
C LEU A 10 12.32 -9.47 -7.18
N VAL A 11 13.22 -8.56 -6.84
CA VAL A 11 14.63 -8.65 -7.29
C VAL A 11 15.33 -9.85 -6.65
N CYS A 12 15.22 -10.01 -5.33
CA CYS A 12 15.84 -11.14 -4.61
C CYS A 12 15.32 -12.50 -5.08
N SER A 13 14.07 -12.57 -5.54
CA SER A 13 13.46 -13.80 -6.06
C SER A 13 13.71 -14.06 -7.54
N GLY A 14 14.44 -13.16 -8.23
CA GLY A 14 14.77 -13.29 -9.65
C GLY A 14 13.64 -12.90 -10.61
N VAL A 15 12.56 -12.32 -10.11
CA VAL A 15 11.43 -11.84 -10.94
C VAL A 15 11.83 -10.63 -11.76
N LEU A 16 12.55 -9.68 -11.14
CA LEU A 16 13.01 -8.43 -11.74
C LEU A 16 14.54 -8.34 -11.73
N ALA A 17 15.12 -7.83 -12.81
CA ALA A 17 16.52 -7.40 -12.78
C ALA A 17 16.66 -6.16 -11.88
N PHE A 18 17.77 -6.06 -11.15
CA PHE A 18 18.03 -4.94 -10.25
C PHE A 18 18.00 -3.58 -10.97
N SER A 19 18.62 -3.51 -12.16
CA SER A 19 18.63 -2.30 -13.00
C SER A 19 17.22 -1.81 -13.36
N ASP A 20 16.32 -2.74 -13.70
CA ASP A 20 14.95 -2.41 -14.07
C ASP A 20 14.14 -2.00 -12.83
N ALA A 21 14.33 -2.70 -11.71
CA ALA A 21 13.66 -2.37 -10.46
C ALA A 21 14.01 -0.95 -9.98
N ILE A 22 15.28 -0.53 -10.07
CA ILE A 22 15.69 0.84 -9.69
C ILE A 22 14.98 1.89 -10.55
N GLN A 23 14.88 1.67 -11.85
CA GLN A 23 14.16 2.59 -12.75
C GLN A 23 12.66 2.62 -12.43
N LEU A 24 12.05 1.45 -12.23
CA LEU A 24 10.62 1.34 -11.89
C LEU A 24 10.28 2.05 -10.58
N VAL A 25 11.07 1.85 -9.51
CA VAL A 25 10.78 2.50 -8.23
C VAL A 25 11.01 4.01 -8.27
N HIS A 26 11.98 4.47 -9.07
CA HIS A 26 12.17 5.90 -9.32
C HIS A 26 10.95 6.50 -10.02
N GLN A 27 10.51 5.91 -11.14
CA GLN A 27 9.32 6.38 -11.88
C GLN A 27 8.05 6.27 -11.01
N ARG A 28 7.89 5.17 -10.26
CA ARG A 28 6.80 5.01 -9.30
C ARG A 28 6.73 6.20 -8.33
N GLY A 29 7.86 6.58 -7.76
CA GLY A 29 7.95 7.74 -6.84
C GLY A 29 7.51 9.04 -7.51
N LEU A 30 7.98 9.31 -8.72
CA LEU A 30 7.62 10.52 -9.49
C LEU A 30 6.12 10.53 -9.83
N TYR A 31 5.56 9.42 -10.34
CA TYR A 31 4.14 9.34 -10.67
C TYR A 31 3.25 9.49 -9.44
N MET A 32 3.63 8.92 -8.31
CA MET A 32 2.89 9.07 -7.05
C MET A 32 2.91 10.53 -6.57
N GLN A 33 4.03 11.24 -6.70
CA GLN A 33 4.13 12.66 -6.32
C GLN A 33 3.28 13.57 -7.20
N THR A 34 3.07 13.21 -8.45
CA THR A 34 2.29 14.00 -9.42
C THR A 34 0.85 13.56 -9.57
N ALA A 35 0.45 12.45 -8.93
CA ALA A 35 -0.90 11.90 -9.02
C ALA A 35 -1.99 12.82 -8.45
N VAL A 36 -1.62 13.62 -7.46
CA VAL A 36 -2.48 14.64 -6.85
C VAL A 36 -1.74 15.96 -6.72
N SER A 37 -2.47 17.07 -6.68
CA SER A 37 -1.84 18.38 -6.45
C SER A 37 -1.17 18.41 -5.08
N ALA A 38 -0.05 19.13 -4.98
CA ALA A 38 0.68 19.26 -3.72
C ALA A 38 -0.24 19.82 -2.62
N GLY A 39 -0.24 19.17 -1.45
CA GLY A 39 -1.02 19.58 -0.30
C GLY A 39 -2.51 19.17 -0.31
N THR A 40 -2.99 18.45 -1.35
CA THR A 40 -4.39 17.98 -1.40
C THR A 40 -4.57 16.58 -0.83
N GLY A 41 -3.48 15.80 -0.70
CA GLY A 41 -3.49 14.46 -0.13
C GLY A 41 -2.89 14.42 1.27
N LYS A 42 -3.35 13.47 2.09
CA LYS A 42 -2.88 13.25 3.46
C LYS A 42 -2.93 11.76 3.83
N MET A 43 -2.07 11.39 4.78
CA MET A 43 -2.14 10.10 5.47
C MET A 43 -2.17 10.30 6.98
N ALA A 44 -2.77 9.37 7.70
CA ALA A 44 -2.78 9.38 9.17
C ALA A 44 -2.68 7.97 9.74
N ALA A 45 -1.95 7.84 10.84
CA ALA A 45 -1.86 6.59 11.61
C ALA A 45 -2.95 6.55 12.69
N ILE A 46 -3.73 5.48 12.68
CA ILE A 46 -4.78 5.19 13.68
C ILE A 46 -4.33 4.00 14.52
N VAL A 47 -4.34 4.17 15.83
CA VAL A 47 -3.91 3.13 16.78
C VAL A 47 -5.00 2.86 17.82
N GLY A 48 -5.29 1.59 18.05
CA GLY A 48 -6.15 1.13 19.15
C GLY A 48 -7.63 0.98 18.77
N LEU A 49 -7.94 0.92 17.47
CA LEU A 49 -9.24 0.51 16.94
C LEU A 49 -9.09 -0.71 16.03
N ASP A 50 -10.17 -1.46 15.88
CA ASP A 50 -10.26 -2.57 14.94
C ASP A 50 -10.35 -2.06 13.49
N ASP A 51 -9.79 -2.82 12.54
CA ASP A 51 -9.70 -2.43 11.14
C ASP A 51 -11.08 -2.19 10.50
N ASP A 52 -12.09 -3.04 10.78
CA ASP A 52 -13.46 -2.88 10.29
C ASP A 52 -14.11 -1.58 10.81
N LYS A 53 -13.83 -1.23 12.08
CA LYS A 53 -14.31 0.00 12.66
C LYS A 53 -13.68 1.21 11.97
N ILE A 54 -12.38 1.17 11.70
CA ILE A 54 -11.67 2.23 10.97
C ILE A 54 -12.24 2.38 9.56
N ALA A 55 -12.50 1.27 8.85
CA ALA A 55 -13.10 1.29 7.51
C ALA A 55 -14.46 1.99 7.52
N GLY A 56 -15.35 1.64 8.45
CA GLY A 56 -16.66 2.29 8.59
C GLY A 56 -16.59 3.79 8.93
N LEU A 57 -15.59 4.19 9.74
CA LEU A 57 -15.36 5.62 10.05
C LEU A 57 -14.80 6.38 8.84
N CYS A 58 -13.96 5.74 8.02
CA CYS A 58 -13.53 6.31 6.75
C CYS A 58 -14.71 6.54 5.80
N GLU A 59 -15.62 5.56 5.66
CA GLU A 59 -16.83 5.72 4.84
C GLU A 59 -17.68 6.91 5.28
N GLN A 60 -17.88 7.09 6.59
CA GLN A 60 -18.59 8.26 7.12
C GLN A 60 -17.88 9.58 6.84
N ALA A 61 -16.54 9.55 6.79
CA ALA A 61 -15.71 10.73 6.56
C ALA A 61 -15.64 11.16 5.09
N THR A 62 -16.02 10.33 4.13
CA THR A 62 -15.87 10.60 2.69
C THR A 62 -16.54 11.89 2.25
N GLN A 63 -17.84 12.03 2.50
CA GLN A 63 -18.66 13.21 2.13
C GLN A 63 -18.38 13.71 0.69
N GLY A 64 -18.24 12.77 -0.26
CA GLY A 64 -17.90 13.06 -1.65
C GLY A 64 -16.41 13.18 -1.97
N GLN A 65 -15.54 13.03 -0.98
CA GLN A 65 -14.08 12.98 -1.11
C GLN A 65 -13.56 11.55 -0.87
N VAL A 66 -12.27 11.33 -1.09
CA VAL A 66 -11.63 10.03 -0.87
C VAL A 66 -11.00 9.97 0.52
N VAL A 67 -11.31 8.94 1.29
CA VAL A 67 -10.53 8.47 2.44
C VAL A 67 -10.77 6.98 2.64
N SER A 68 -9.71 6.22 2.87
CA SER A 68 -9.80 4.77 3.10
C SER A 68 -8.61 4.25 3.90
N ALA A 69 -8.73 3.03 4.44
CA ALA A 69 -7.57 2.31 4.94
C ALA A 69 -6.56 2.10 3.79
N ALA A 70 -5.30 2.34 4.08
CA ALA A 70 -4.17 2.27 3.14
C ALA A 70 -3.14 1.20 3.55
N ASN A 71 -2.91 1.01 4.84
CA ASN A 71 -2.00 -0.03 5.33
C ASN A 71 -2.57 -0.68 6.59
N PHE A 72 -2.70 -1.99 6.57
CA PHE A 72 -2.98 -2.80 7.75
C PHE A 72 -1.65 -3.33 8.31
N ASN A 73 -0.99 -2.53 9.16
CA ASN A 73 0.41 -2.75 9.56
C ASN A 73 0.59 -3.77 10.68
N SER A 74 -0.25 -3.69 11.70
CA SER A 74 -0.30 -4.65 12.81
C SER A 74 -1.67 -4.60 13.47
N PRO A 75 -2.07 -5.63 14.23
CA PRO A 75 -3.33 -5.59 14.96
C PRO A 75 -3.51 -4.29 15.76
N GLY A 76 -4.55 -3.53 15.43
CA GLY A 76 -4.83 -2.23 16.03
C GLY A 76 -3.93 -1.08 15.57
N GLN A 77 -3.21 -1.22 14.47
CA GLN A 77 -2.46 -0.13 13.82
C GLN A 77 -2.71 -0.10 12.33
N THR A 78 -3.54 0.84 11.90
CA THR A 78 -3.92 1.04 10.50
C THR A 78 -3.56 2.45 10.06
N VAL A 79 -3.05 2.60 8.83
CA VAL A 79 -2.86 3.90 8.19
C VAL A 79 -4.03 4.15 7.27
N ILE A 80 -4.58 5.36 7.29
CA ILE A 80 -5.61 5.85 6.38
C ILE A 80 -5.01 6.88 5.43
N ALA A 81 -5.54 6.97 4.21
CA ALA A 81 -5.08 7.90 3.17
C ALA A 81 -6.25 8.44 2.36
N GLY A 82 -6.10 9.65 1.86
CA GLY A 82 -7.11 10.29 1.03
C GLY A 82 -6.92 11.80 0.89
N ASP A 83 -8.01 12.49 0.56
CA ASP A 83 -8.07 13.95 0.54
C ASP A 83 -7.88 14.53 1.95
N VAL A 84 -7.19 15.66 2.04
CA VAL A 84 -6.82 16.28 3.33
C VAL A 84 -8.03 16.42 4.26
N ASP A 85 -9.11 17.03 3.79
CA ASP A 85 -10.28 17.30 4.64
C ASP A 85 -10.99 16.01 5.07
N ALA A 86 -11.07 15.02 4.19
CA ALA A 86 -11.66 13.71 4.52
C ALA A 86 -10.82 12.94 5.55
N VAL A 87 -9.49 12.97 5.42
CA VAL A 87 -8.58 12.37 6.42
C VAL A 87 -8.68 13.10 7.77
N GLU A 88 -8.79 14.43 7.77
CA GLU A 88 -8.98 15.19 9.02
C GLU A 88 -10.31 14.83 9.70
N ARG A 89 -11.42 14.70 8.94
CA ARG A 89 -12.69 14.23 9.50
C ARG A 89 -12.56 12.82 10.07
N ALA A 90 -11.89 11.92 9.34
CA ALA A 90 -11.66 10.55 9.80
C ALA A 90 -10.82 10.51 11.09
N ILE A 91 -9.80 11.37 11.23
CA ILE A 91 -9.01 11.51 12.47
C ILE A 91 -9.92 11.88 13.65
N VAL A 92 -10.83 12.85 13.46
CA VAL A 92 -11.76 13.27 14.51
C VAL A 92 -12.68 12.11 14.90
N LEU A 93 -13.34 11.48 13.92
CA LEU A 93 -14.23 10.35 14.15
C LEU A 93 -13.52 9.17 14.85
N CYS A 94 -12.28 8.87 14.46
CA CYS A 94 -11.49 7.82 15.11
C CYS A 94 -11.17 8.16 16.58
N LYS A 95 -10.86 9.42 16.90
CA LYS A 95 -10.64 9.86 18.28
C LYS A 95 -11.91 9.72 19.11
N GLU A 96 -13.05 10.19 18.60
CA GLU A 96 -14.35 10.07 19.26
C GLU A 96 -14.78 8.61 19.47
N ALA A 97 -14.38 7.73 18.54
CA ALA A 97 -14.62 6.29 18.63
C ALA A 97 -13.68 5.55 19.61
N GLY A 98 -12.72 6.26 20.25
CA GLY A 98 -11.83 5.72 21.26
C GLY A 98 -10.46 5.29 20.75
N ALA A 99 -9.99 5.78 19.59
CA ALA A 99 -8.62 5.55 19.15
C ALA A 99 -7.62 6.05 20.20
N LYS A 100 -6.62 5.23 20.55
CA LYS A 100 -5.53 5.62 21.45
C LYS A 100 -4.67 6.72 20.86
N ARG A 101 -4.49 6.66 19.52
CA ARG A 101 -3.82 7.70 18.72
C ARG A 101 -4.49 7.79 17.35
N ALA A 102 -4.65 9.01 16.86
CA ALA A 102 -5.01 9.31 15.48
C ALA A 102 -4.21 10.55 15.07
N LEU A 103 -3.12 10.35 14.33
CA LEU A 103 -2.11 11.37 14.06
C LEU A 103 -1.83 11.45 12.56
N ALA A 104 -1.86 12.67 12.02
CA ALA A 104 -1.41 12.93 10.66
C ALA A 104 0.08 12.55 10.51
N LEU A 105 0.43 11.93 9.39
CA LEU A 105 1.79 11.63 9.02
C LEU A 105 2.39 12.78 8.22
N ASN A 106 3.69 13.01 8.39
CA ASN A 106 4.41 14.03 7.62
C ASN A 106 4.82 13.47 6.25
N VAL A 107 3.80 13.14 5.43
CA VAL A 107 3.96 12.67 4.05
C VAL A 107 3.02 13.45 3.15
N SER A 108 3.46 13.71 1.91
CA SER A 108 2.73 14.54 0.94
C SER A 108 1.90 13.75 -0.06
N VAL A 109 2.06 12.42 -0.08
CA VAL A 109 1.42 11.52 -1.07
C VAL A 109 0.45 10.61 -0.35
N PRO A 110 -0.85 10.61 -0.70
CA PRO A 110 -1.86 9.70 -0.14
C PRO A 110 -1.74 8.32 -0.79
N SER A 111 -0.70 7.56 -0.41
CA SER A 111 -0.40 6.24 -0.98
C SER A 111 -1.48 5.22 -0.66
N HIS A 112 -1.61 4.21 -1.52
CA HIS A 112 -2.47 3.04 -1.31
C HIS A 112 -3.96 3.35 -1.16
N CYS A 113 -4.44 4.40 -1.82
CA CYS A 113 -5.86 4.73 -1.95
C CYS A 113 -6.20 5.10 -3.41
N SER A 114 -7.48 5.25 -3.72
CA SER A 114 -7.96 5.46 -5.10
C SER A 114 -7.40 6.71 -5.79
N LEU A 115 -6.89 7.70 -5.05
CA LEU A 115 -6.21 8.87 -5.59
C LEU A 115 -4.93 8.53 -6.35
N MET A 116 -4.35 7.34 -6.13
CA MET A 116 -3.16 6.86 -6.83
C MET A 116 -3.44 6.16 -8.17
N LYS A 117 -4.69 6.04 -8.61
CA LYS A 117 -5.02 5.42 -9.90
C LYS A 117 -4.29 6.06 -11.09
N PRO A 118 -4.18 7.41 -11.20
CA PRO A 118 -3.42 8.02 -12.30
C PRO A 118 -1.93 7.62 -12.32
N ALA A 119 -1.32 7.49 -11.12
CA ALA A 119 0.06 6.99 -11.01
C ALA A 119 0.17 5.52 -11.44
N ALA A 120 -0.82 4.70 -11.09
CA ALA A 120 -0.85 3.29 -11.45
C ALA A 120 -0.96 3.09 -12.97
N GLU A 121 -1.75 3.91 -13.67
CA GLU A 121 -1.88 3.91 -15.13
C GLU A 121 -0.55 4.27 -15.82
N GLN A 122 0.17 5.26 -15.31
CA GLN A 122 1.49 5.63 -15.81
C GLN A 122 2.52 4.54 -15.54
N LEU A 123 2.54 4.00 -14.31
CA LEU A 123 3.46 2.92 -13.94
C LEU A 123 3.24 1.65 -14.75
N LYS A 124 1.98 1.36 -15.12
CA LYS A 124 1.65 0.23 -16.00
C LYS A 124 2.44 0.27 -17.30
N VAL A 125 2.59 1.44 -17.91
CA VAL A 125 3.34 1.60 -19.17
C VAL A 125 4.82 1.22 -18.97
N GLU A 126 5.43 1.60 -17.85
CA GLU A 126 6.81 1.23 -17.52
C GLU A 126 6.96 -0.26 -17.21
N LEU A 127 6.02 -0.82 -16.45
CA LEU A 127 5.99 -2.25 -16.12
C LEU A 127 5.84 -3.13 -17.38
N ASP A 128 5.09 -2.66 -18.38
CA ASP A 128 4.89 -3.40 -19.64
C ASP A 128 6.17 -3.45 -20.53
N ARG A 129 7.12 -2.56 -20.29
CA ARG A 129 8.43 -2.54 -20.98
C ARG A 129 9.48 -3.44 -20.34
N VAL A 130 9.23 -3.89 -19.14
CA VAL A 130 10.18 -4.68 -18.34
C VAL A 130 9.83 -6.16 -18.38
N GLN A 131 10.86 -7.00 -18.49
CA GLN A 131 10.71 -8.44 -18.44
C GLN A 131 10.50 -8.88 -16.99
N PHE A 132 9.45 -9.66 -16.75
CA PHE A 132 9.18 -10.34 -15.50
C PHE A 132 9.40 -11.85 -15.69
N ASN A 133 10.08 -12.49 -14.76
CA ASN A 133 10.29 -13.92 -14.73
C ASN A 133 9.43 -14.55 -13.60
N SER A 134 9.24 -15.86 -13.64
CA SER A 134 8.68 -16.59 -12.50
C SER A 134 9.63 -16.53 -11.30
N PRO A 135 9.11 -16.36 -10.07
CA PRO A 135 9.93 -16.24 -8.88
C PRO A 135 10.64 -17.57 -8.54
N GLN A 136 11.92 -17.50 -8.21
CA GLN A 136 12.70 -18.63 -7.70
C GLN A 136 12.45 -18.85 -6.20
N ILE A 137 12.01 -17.82 -5.49
CA ILE A 137 11.62 -17.83 -4.09
C ILE A 137 10.23 -17.21 -4.00
N PRO A 138 9.27 -17.84 -3.29
CA PRO A 138 7.92 -17.28 -3.16
C PRO A 138 7.93 -15.85 -2.60
N VAL A 139 7.21 -14.93 -3.25
CA VAL A 139 7.02 -13.56 -2.79
C VAL A 139 5.57 -13.35 -2.43
N VAL A 140 5.30 -13.01 -1.17
CA VAL A 140 3.96 -12.65 -0.73
C VAL A 140 3.65 -11.23 -1.17
N GLN A 141 2.60 -11.06 -1.97
CA GLN A 141 2.21 -9.79 -2.57
C GLN A 141 1.30 -8.99 -1.64
N ASN A 142 1.50 -7.68 -1.60
CA ASN A 142 0.83 -6.79 -0.63
C ASN A 142 -0.68 -6.67 -0.84
N VAL A 143 -1.16 -6.80 -2.08
CA VAL A 143 -2.56 -6.54 -2.45
C VAL A 143 -3.53 -7.65 -2.04
N ASN A 144 -3.04 -8.88 -1.90
CA ASN A 144 -3.87 -10.06 -1.64
C ASN A 144 -3.29 -10.99 -0.58
N ALA A 145 -2.08 -10.69 -0.06
CA ALA A 145 -1.35 -11.52 0.90
C ALA A 145 -1.13 -12.97 0.42
N GLN A 146 -0.99 -13.18 -0.89
CA GLN A 146 -0.76 -14.48 -1.52
C GLN A 146 0.52 -14.47 -2.36
N THR A 147 1.01 -15.65 -2.70
CA THR A 147 2.11 -15.83 -3.66
C THR A 147 1.56 -16.14 -5.05
N SER A 148 2.34 -15.84 -6.09
CA SER A 148 2.06 -16.25 -7.46
C SER A 148 3.35 -16.64 -8.17
N GLU A 149 3.27 -17.64 -9.05
CA GLU A 149 4.33 -17.99 -9.99
C GLU A 149 4.13 -17.35 -11.38
N ASP A 150 2.95 -16.75 -11.62
CA ASP A 150 2.63 -16.09 -12.88
C ASP A 150 3.18 -14.65 -12.92
N PRO A 151 4.16 -14.37 -13.80
CA PRO A 151 4.75 -13.03 -13.93
C PRO A 151 3.72 -11.95 -14.31
N ASN A 152 2.68 -12.28 -15.07
CA ASN A 152 1.64 -11.34 -15.47
C ASN A 152 0.77 -10.94 -14.28
N LEU A 153 0.38 -11.91 -13.45
CA LEU A 153 -0.38 -11.64 -12.23
C LEU A 153 0.44 -10.82 -11.22
N ILE A 154 1.75 -11.10 -11.10
CA ILE A 154 2.66 -10.32 -10.26
C ILE A 154 2.70 -8.85 -10.74
N LYS A 155 2.83 -8.63 -12.04
CA LYS A 155 2.82 -7.30 -12.66
C LYS A 155 1.49 -6.56 -12.38
N GLU A 156 0.35 -7.22 -12.62
CA GLU A 156 -0.97 -6.66 -12.32
C GLU A 156 -1.12 -6.26 -10.85
N ASN A 157 -0.62 -7.10 -9.94
CA ASN A 157 -0.68 -6.82 -8.51
C ASN A 157 0.21 -5.63 -8.11
N LEU A 158 1.37 -5.43 -8.75
CA LEU A 158 2.17 -4.23 -8.54
C LEU A 158 1.46 -2.94 -9.00
N ILE A 159 0.70 -3.01 -10.10
CA ILE A 159 -0.13 -1.88 -10.55
C ILE A 159 -1.21 -1.57 -9.51
N LYS A 160 -1.93 -2.60 -9.05
CA LYS A 160 -2.97 -2.47 -8.03
C LYS A 160 -2.42 -1.96 -6.69
N GLN A 161 -1.19 -2.34 -6.33
CA GLN A 161 -0.56 -1.96 -5.07
C GLN A 161 -0.55 -0.44 -4.83
N LEU A 162 -0.52 0.40 -5.88
CA LEU A 162 -0.50 1.84 -5.70
C LEU A 162 -1.79 2.40 -5.12
N TYR A 163 -2.95 1.77 -5.42
CA TYR A 163 -4.27 2.33 -5.12
C TYR A 163 -5.19 1.42 -4.27
N VAL A 164 -4.67 0.27 -3.80
CA VAL A 164 -5.36 -0.59 -2.84
C VAL A 164 -4.53 -0.76 -1.57
N PRO A 165 -5.14 -1.16 -0.44
CA PRO A 165 -4.43 -1.33 0.81
C PRO A 165 -3.30 -2.34 0.75
N VAL A 166 -2.24 -2.08 1.54
CA VAL A 166 -1.20 -3.06 1.86
C VAL A 166 -1.71 -3.97 2.99
N LEU A 167 -1.90 -5.24 2.69
CA LEU A 167 -2.38 -6.27 3.63
C LEU A 167 -1.19 -6.88 4.41
N TRP A 168 -0.48 -6.04 5.19
CA TRP A 168 0.74 -6.48 5.85
C TRP A 168 0.50 -7.52 6.95
N ILE A 169 -0.56 -7.35 7.75
CA ILE A 169 -0.98 -8.32 8.77
C ILE A 169 -1.18 -9.70 8.13
N ASP A 170 -1.95 -9.76 7.06
CA ASP A 170 -2.27 -11.02 6.41
C ASP A 170 -1.07 -11.61 5.67
N SER A 171 -0.19 -10.77 5.13
CA SER A 171 1.10 -11.21 4.56
C SER A 171 1.96 -11.91 5.61
N VAL A 172 2.07 -11.35 6.83
CA VAL A 172 2.83 -11.97 7.92
C VAL A 172 2.16 -13.26 8.41
N LYS A 173 0.82 -13.27 8.54
CA LYS A 173 0.06 -14.49 8.89
C LYS A 173 0.28 -15.60 7.84
N TYR A 174 0.20 -15.24 6.55
CA TYR A 174 0.44 -16.18 5.44
C TYR A 174 1.84 -16.77 5.52
N MET A 175 2.88 -15.94 5.68
CA MET A 175 4.26 -16.41 5.81
C MET A 175 4.41 -17.37 6.99
N ARG A 176 3.87 -17.03 8.16
CA ARG A 176 3.91 -17.90 9.36
C ARG A 176 3.18 -19.23 9.13
N ALA A 177 2.01 -19.22 8.51
CA ALA A 177 1.26 -20.42 8.18
C ALA A 177 2.00 -21.33 7.20
N ASN A 178 2.89 -20.77 6.37
CA ASN A 178 3.73 -21.48 5.41
C ASN A 178 5.17 -21.75 5.94
N GLY A 179 5.38 -21.77 7.25
CA GLY A 179 6.59 -22.27 7.89
C GLY A 179 7.72 -21.23 8.03
N VAL A 180 7.46 -19.94 7.80
CA VAL A 180 8.45 -18.89 8.07
C VAL A 180 8.54 -18.62 9.56
N GLU A 181 9.69 -18.92 10.17
CA GLU A 181 9.94 -18.76 11.60
C GLU A 181 10.76 -17.51 11.93
N LYS A 182 11.56 -17.02 10.97
CA LYS A 182 12.46 -15.88 11.17
C LYS A 182 12.21 -14.82 10.08
N LEU A 183 12.16 -13.57 10.51
CA LEU A 183 12.13 -12.41 9.63
C LEU A 183 13.44 -11.65 9.80
N LEU A 184 14.00 -11.19 8.69
CA LEU A 184 15.18 -10.31 8.64
C LEU A 184 14.76 -8.99 8.01
N GLU A 185 15.18 -7.89 8.61
CA GLU A 185 14.90 -6.54 8.17
C GLU A 185 16.20 -5.77 7.91
#